data_4d3d013635d5f45422274e97ddd887f8
#
_entry.id   4d3d013635d5f45422274e97ddd887f8
#
_cell.length_a   1.000
_cell.length_b   1.000
_cell.length_c   1.000
_cell.angle_alpha   90.00
_cell.angle_beta   90.00
_cell.angle_gamma   90.00
#
_symmetry.space_group_name_H-M   'P 1'
#
loop_
_entity.id
_entity.type
_entity.pdbx_description
1 polymer ?
#
loop_
_entity_poly.entity_id
_entity_poly.type
_entity_poly.pdbx_seq_one_letter_code
_entity_poly.pdbx_strand_id
1 'polypeptide(L)'
;MTSASTEMIQVGALGVRFLIEAADSNGSASVFECFVPANSRMPAPHSHDAFEETIYGLEGTTTWTIDGRRVEISPGEALCIGRGSVHGFDNNGTEDAKFLAISTPGLMAPAYFREIHKVLADTAGGAPDLDRIAEVMRRHGLTPAPPAG
;
A
#
# COMPACT_ATOMS: atom_id res chain seq x y z
N MET A 1 -7.36 -20.87 -14.73
CA MET A 1 -7.21 -19.40 -14.81
C MET A 1 -8.06 -18.74 -13.76
N THR A 2 -7.48 -17.91 -12.96
CA THR A 2 -8.22 -17.05 -12.05
C THR A 2 -8.51 -15.73 -12.72
N SER A 3 -9.72 -15.21 -12.52
CA SER A 3 -10.06 -13.86 -12.97
C SER A 3 -9.65 -12.85 -11.88
N ALA A 4 -9.27 -11.67 -12.31
CA ALA A 4 -8.99 -10.58 -11.38
C ALA A 4 -10.22 -10.28 -10.50
N SER A 5 -9.99 -9.96 -9.25
CA SER A 5 -11.06 -9.51 -8.36
C SER A 5 -11.64 -8.19 -8.87
N THR A 6 -12.97 -8.06 -8.85
CA THR A 6 -13.63 -6.79 -9.12
C THR A 6 -13.83 -5.96 -7.86
N GLU A 7 -13.53 -6.54 -6.68
CA GLU A 7 -13.71 -5.85 -5.40
C GLU A 7 -12.69 -4.74 -5.22
N MET A 8 -13.19 -3.55 -4.97
CA MET A 8 -12.38 -2.41 -4.56
C MET A 8 -12.44 -2.29 -3.05
N ILE A 9 -11.30 -2.42 -2.39
CA ILE A 9 -11.18 -2.24 -0.94
C ILE A 9 -10.84 -0.78 -0.70
N GLN A 10 -11.70 -0.07 0.03
CA GLN A 10 -11.45 1.32 0.37
C GLN A 10 -10.53 1.39 1.59
N VAL A 11 -9.49 2.24 1.52
CA VAL A 11 -8.52 2.42 2.62
C VAL A 11 -8.31 3.92 2.78
N GLY A 12 -9.15 4.58 3.61
CA GLY A 12 -9.21 6.03 3.63
C GLY A 12 -9.64 6.56 2.27
N ALA A 13 -8.86 7.45 1.69
CA ALA A 13 -9.10 7.96 0.34
C ALA A 13 -8.66 7.00 -0.76
N LEU A 14 -7.83 6.00 -0.43
CA LEU A 14 -7.25 5.08 -1.40
C LEU A 14 -8.21 3.96 -1.77
N GLY A 15 -8.02 3.40 -2.97
CA GLY A 15 -8.69 2.18 -3.39
C GLY A 15 -7.67 1.10 -3.74
N VAL A 16 -7.90 -0.12 -3.28
CA VAL A 16 -7.01 -1.26 -3.55
C VAL A 16 -7.81 -2.38 -4.19
N ARG A 17 -7.30 -2.91 -5.30
CA ARG A 17 -7.92 -4.03 -5.99
C ARG A 17 -6.90 -5.12 -6.29
N PHE A 18 -7.09 -6.30 -5.71
CA PHE A 18 -6.19 -7.43 -5.93
C PHE A 18 -6.47 -8.08 -7.29
N LEU A 19 -5.39 -8.30 -8.03
CA LEU A 19 -5.41 -9.01 -9.32
C LEU A 19 -4.97 -10.46 -9.16
N ILE A 20 -3.95 -10.70 -8.32
CA ILE A 20 -3.38 -12.01 -8.03
C ILE A 20 -3.14 -12.10 -6.52
N GLU A 21 -3.63 -13.16 -5.92
CA GLU A 21 -3.36 -13.46 -4.52
C GLU A 21 -2.33 -14.58 -4.39
N ALA A 22 -1.79 -14.78 -3.20
CA ALA A 22 -0.79 -15.80 -2.94
C ALA A 22 -1.25 -17.20 -3.42
N ALA A 23 -2.52 -17.54 -3.22
CA ALA A 23 -3.06 -18.83 -3.63
C ALA A 23 -3.01 -19.05 -5.16
N ASP A 24 -3.06 -17.98 -5.94
CA ASP A 24 -3.01 -18.06 -7.41
C ASP A 24 -1.59 -18.34 -7.94
N SER A 25 -0.57 -18.11 -7.13
CA SER A 25 0.84 -18.15 -7.53
C SER A 25 1.67 -19.11 -6.71
N ASN A 26 1.06 -20.03 -5.97
CA ASN A 26 1.75 -20.91 -5.01
C ASN A 26 2.60 -20.11 -3.99
N GLY A 27 2.09 -18.94 -3.59
CA GLY A 27 2.77 -18.09 -2.63
C GLY A 27 3.88 -17.21 -3.20
N SER A 28 4.17 -17.29 -4.50
CA SER A 28 5.31 -16.58 -5.10
C SER A 28 5.11 -15.07 -5.16
N ALA A 29 3.89 -14.62 -5.41
CA ALA A 29 3.59 -13.21 -5.54
C ALA A 29 2.12 -12.91 -5.21
N SER A 30 1.86 -11.70 -4.78
CA SER A 30 0.54 -11.09 -4.85
C SER A 30 0.65 -9.78 -5.63
N VAL A 31 -0.41 -9.43 -6.35
CA VAL A 31 -0.40 -8.25 -7.24
C VAL A 31 -1.70 -7.48 -7.04
N PHE A 32 -1.58 -6.19 -6.80
CA PHE A 32 -2.76 -5.34 -6.67
C PHE A 32 -2.53 -3.97 -7.31
N GLU A 33 -3.63 -3.36 -7.72
CA GLU A 33 -3.65 -1.96 -8.13
C GLU A 33 -4.00 -1.09 -6.93
N CYS A 34 -3.36 0.07 -6.84
CA CYS A 34 -3.70 1.08 -5.85
C CYS A 34 -4.11 2.37 -6.56
N PHE A 35 -5.31 2.86 -6.25
CA PHE A 35 -5.86 4.11 -6.76
C PHE A 35 -5.60 5.20 -5.72
N VAL A 36 -4.91 6.26 -6.13
CA VAL A 36 -4.47 7.34 -5.25
C VAL A 36 -5.03 8.66 -5.76
N PRO A 37 -6.19 9.08 -5.25
CA PRO A 37 -6.78 10.35 -5.69
C PRO A 37 -5.85 11.53 -5.47
N ALA A 38 -6.07 12.62 -6.21
CA ALA A 38 -5.36 13.86 -5.99
C ALA A 38 -5.44 14.29 -4.50
N ASN A 39 -4.37 14.85 -3.98
CA ASN A 39 -4.27 15.29 -2.57
C ASN A 39 -4.56 14.19 -1.54
N SER A 40 -4.12 12.96 -1.80
CA SER A 40 -4.28 11.87 -0.85
C SER A 40 -2.95 11.23 -0.52
N ARG A 41 -2.93 10.43 0.56
CA ARG A 41 -1.76 9.72 1.04
C ARG A 41 -2.16 8.42 1.72
N MET A 42 -1.19 7.52 1.88
CA MET A 42 -1.41 6.32 2.65
C MET A 42 -1.58 6.65 4.15
N PRO A 43 -2.29 5.79 4.90
CA PRO A 43 -2.60 6.07 6.32
C PRO A 43 -1.37 6.20 7.22
N ALA A 44 -0.35 5.36 7.03
CA ALA A 44 0.83 5.38 7.89
C ALA A 44 2.04 4.72 7.20
N PRO A 45 3.21 5.36 7.22
CA PRO A 45 4.44 4.75 6.74
C PRO A 45 4.83 3.50 7.54
N HIS A 46 5.50 2.56 6.88
CA HIS A 46 5.88 1.29 7.47
C HIS A 46 7.02 0.65 6.68
N SER A 47 7.51 -0.48 7.19
CA SER A 47 8.39 -1.39 6.45
C SER A 47 7.78 -2.78 6.38
N HIS A 48 8.22 -3.59 5.42
CA HIS A 48 7.80 -4.97 5.27
C HIS A 48 8.88 -5.90 5.84
N ASP A 49 8.47 -6.85 6.69
CA ASP A 49 9.42 -7.66 7.43
C ASP A 49 10.02 -8.80 6.60
N ALA A 50 9.25 -9.37 5.67
CA ALA A 50 9.61 -10.62 5.02
C ALA A 50 9.38 -10.65 3.50
N PHE A 51 9.14 -9.50 2.86
CA PHE A 51 8.93 -9.44 1.42
C PHE A 51 9.41 -8.11 0.84
N GLU A 52 9.72 -8.15 -0.45
CA GLU A 52 9.95 -6.96 -1.27
C GLU A 52 8.65 -6.54 -1.94
N GLU A 53 8.51 -5.24 -2.19
CA GLU A 53 7.38 -4.70 -2.94
C GLU A 53 7.90 -3.93 -4.15
N THR A 54 7.48 -4.37 -5.34
CA THR A 54 7.78 -3.66 -6.58
C THR A 54 6.59 -2.79 -6.95
N ILE A 55 6.85 -1.54 -7.25
CA ILE A 55 5.85 -0.55 -7.65
C ILE A 55 6.07 -0.22 -9.13
N TYR A 56 4.99 -0.22 -9.90
CA TYR A 56 5.00 0.18 -11.31
C TYR A 56 3.92 1.22 -11.56
N GLY A 57 4.31 2.39 -12.07
CA GLY A 57 3.39 3.48 -12.35
C GLY A 57 2.47 3.18 -13.52
N LEU A 58 1.16 3.41 -13.34
CA LEU A 58 0.15 3.19 -14.37
C LEU A 58 -0.48 4.50 -14.84
N GLU A 59 -0.89 5.37 -13.92
CA GLU A 59 -1.52 6.67 -14.23
C GLU A 59 -1.08 7.71 -13.22
N GLY A 60 -0.93 8.95 -13.67
CA GLY A 60 -0.53 10.05 -12.80
C GLY A 60 0.83 9.84 -12.16
N THR A 61 1.15 10.62 -11.14
CA THR A 61 2.43 10.55 -10.45
C THR A 61 2.22 10.41 -8.96
N THR A 62 2.93 9.45 -8.35
CA THR A 62 2.98 9.29 -6.90
C THR A 62 4.38 9.64 -6.39
N THR A 63 4.44 10.27 -5.22
CA THR A 63 5.69 10.60 -4.56
C THR A 63 5.93 9.61 -3.43
N TRP A 64 7.05 8.91 -3.50
CA TRP A 64 7.45 7.91 -2.51
C TRP A 64 8.57 8.46 -1.65
N THR A 65 8.50 8.19 -0.36
CA THR A 65 9.60 8.44 0.57
C THR A 65 10.12 7.09 1.04
N ILE A 66 11.38 6.79 0.76
CA ILE A 66 12.01 5.52 1.07
C ILE A 66 13.27 5.80 1.89
N ASP A 67 13.26 5.39 3.16
CA ASP A 67 14.34 5.67 4.10
C ASP A 67 14.75 7.16 4.09
N GLY A 68 13.75 8.05 4.05
CA GLY A 68 13.95 9.50 4.03
C GLY A 68 14.25 10.11 2.66
N ARG A 69 14.39 9.31 1.61
CA ARG A 69 14.68 9.79 0.25
C ARG A 69 13.40 9.84 -0.57
N ARG A 70 13.18 10.94 -1.26
CA ARG A 70 12.00 11.13 -2.12
C ARG A 70 12.29 10.67 -3.54
N VAL A 71 11.32 9.97 -4.12
CA VAL A 71 11.33 9.59 -5.54
C VAL A 71 9.91 9.67 -6.10
N GLU A 72 9.79 10.23 -7.30
CA GLU A 72 8.51 10.28 -8.00
C GLU A 72 8.41 9.10 -8.97
N ILE A 73 7.24 8.49 -9.04
CA ILE A 73 6.93 7.40 -9.95
C ILE A 73 5.80 7.84 -10.86
N SER A 74 6.11 7.95 -12.14
CA SER A 74 5.18 8.28 -13.22
C SER A 74 4.89 7.04 -14.07
N PRO A 75 3.90 7.09 -15.00
CA PRO A 75 3.58 5.92 -15.83
C PRO A 75 4.78 5.33 -16.53
N GLY A 76 4.95 4.01 -16.41
CA GLY A 76 6.07 3.28 -17.01
C GLY A 76 7.34 3.23 -16.17
N GLU A 77 7.38 3.93 -15.05
CA GLU A 77 8.50 3.90 -14.12
C GLU A 77 8.30 2.88 -13.03
N ALA A 78 9.38 2.33 -12.50
CA ALA A 78 9.34 1.27 -11.48
C ALA A 78 10.30 1.54 -10.34
N LEU A 79 9.95 0.96 -9.18
CA LEU A 79 10.71 1.07 -7.95
C LEU A 79 10.60 -0.25 -7.20
N CYS A 80 11.69 -0.76 -6.66
CA CYS A 80 11.66 -1.91 -5.75
C CYS A 80 11.95 -1.45 -4.33
N ILE A 81 11.02 -1.73 -3.42
CA ILE A 81 11.18 -1.44 -2.00
C ILE A 81 11.64 -2.72 -1.31
N GLY A 82 12.89 -2.72 -0.83
CA GLY A 82 13.46 -3.86 -0.11
C GLY A 82 12.81 -4.06 1.25
N ARG A 83 12.81 -5.31 1.72
CA ARG A 83 12.32 -5.60 3.08
C ARG A 83 13.12 -4.80 4.10
N GLY A 84 12.45 -4.29 5.12
CA GLY A 84 13.05 -3.45 6.15
C GLY A 84 13.17 -1.96 5.80
N SER A 85 12.96 -1.55 4.54
CA SER A 85 12.99 -0.14 4.16
C SER A 85 11.71 0.56 4.57
N VAL A 86 11.82 1.61 5.37
CA VAL A 86 10.68 2.43 5.80
C VAL A 86 10.21 3.27 4.63
N HIS A 87 8.94 3.16 4.28
CA HIS A 87 8.41 3.85 3.13
C HIS A 87 6.97 4.33 3.32
N GLY A 88 6.60 5.29 2.52
CA GLY A 88 5.25 5.79 2.37
C GLY A 88 5.12 6.51 1.05
N PHE A 89 3.89 6.80 0.65
CA PHE A 89 3.63 7.54 -0.58
C PHE A 89 2.48 8.53 -0.40
N ASP A 90 2.48 9.52 -1.26
CA ASP A 90 1.38 10.46 -1.39
C ASP A 90 1.19 10.89 -2.85
N ASN A 91 0.07 11.53 -3.12
CA ASN A 91 -0.21 12.21 -4.37
C ASN A 91 -0.49 13.67 -4.06
N ASN A 92 0.50 14.52 -4.23
CA ASN A 92 0.41 15.96 -3.97
C ASN A 92 -0.04 16.74 -5.22
N GLY A 93 -0.36 16.04 -6.29
CA GLY A 93 -0.79 16.64 -7.54
C GLY A 93 -2.28 16.94 -7.60
N THR A 94 -2.70 17.43 -8.77
CA THR A 94 -4.10 17.78 -9.05
C THR A 94 -4.83 16.69 -9.83
N GLU A 95 -4.12 15.64 -10.24
CA GLU A 95 -4.67 14.51 -10.99
C GLU A 95 -4.61 13.24 -10.16
N ASP A 96 -5.58 12.35 -10.37
CA ASP A 96 -5.58 11.03 -9.75
C ASP A 96 -4.42 10.19 -10.28
N ALA A 97 -3.90 9.30 -9.45
CA ALA A 97 -2.81 8.40 -9.81
C ALA A 97 -3.22 6.95 -9.55
N LYS A 98 -2.50 6.05 -10.22
CA LYS A 98 -2.69 4.61 -10.04
C LYS A 98 -1.34 3.92 -10.24
N PHE A 99 -1.05 2.95 -9.38
CA PHE A 99 0.13 2.12 -9.53
C PHE A 99 -0.21 0.65 -9.31
N LEU A 100 0.66 -0.21 -9.83
CA LEU A 100 0.64 -1.65 -9.59
C LEU A 100 1.65 -1.95 -8.49
N ALA A 101 1.27 -2.78 -7.53
CA ALA A 101 2.16 -3.26 -6.47
C ALA A 101 2.29 -4.78 -6.56
N ILE A 102 3.52 -5.27 -6.46
CA ILE A 102 3.84 -6.69 -6.54
C ILE A 102 4.63 -7.07 -5.28
N SER A 103 4.03 -7.90 -4.45
CA SER A 103 4.65 -8.44 -3.23
C SER A 103 5.32 -9.78 -3.56
N THR A 104 6.60 -9.92 -3.23
CA THR A 104 7.37 -11.15 -3.46
C THR A 104 8.17 -11.54 -2.21
N PRO A 105 7.84 -12.68 -1.55
CA PRO A 105 6.70 -13.55 -1.80
C PRO A 105 5.35 -12.86 -1.55
N GLY A 106 4.26 -13.51 -1.92
CA GLY A 106 2.90 -12.96 -1.90
C GLY A 106 2.28 -12.85 -0.52
N LEU A 107 2.91 -12.15 0.38
CA LEU A 107 2.46 -12.01 1.77
C LEU A 107 1.45 -10.87 1.97
N MET A 108 1.43 -9.89 1.07
CA MET A 108 0.41 -8.86 1.14
C MET A 108 -0.93 -9.42 0.66
N ALA A 109 -1.97 -9.26 1.46
CA ALA A 109 -3.26 -9.89 1.23
C ALA A 109 -4.42 -8.90 1.44
N PRO A 110 -5.59 -9.17 0.83
CA PRO A 110 -6.78 -8.32 1.02
C PRO A 110 -7.16 -8.11 2.48
N ALA A 111 -6.97 -9.12 3.33
CA ALA A 111 -7.33 -9.04 4.75
C ALA A 111 -6.65 -7.87 5.47
N TYR A 112 -5.39 -7.58 5.15
CA TYR A 112 -4.69 -6.44 5.73
C TYR A 112 -5.43 -5.13 5.45
N PHE A 113 -5.77 -4.91 4.19
CA PHE A 113 -6.44 -3.68 3.78
C PHE A 113 -7.85 -3.56 4.33
N ARG A 114 -8.59 -4.66 4.43
CA ARG A 114 -9.92 -4.68 5.05
C ARG A 114 -9.87 -4.32 6.52
N GLU A 115 -8.86 -4.80 7.25
CA GLU A 115 -8.67 -4.47 8.66
C GLU A 115 -8.29 -3.01 8.86
N ILE A 116 -7.41 -2.46 8.00
CA ILE A 116 -7.08 -1.03 8.03
C ILE A 116 -8.32 -0.19 7.71
N HIS A 117 -9.09 -0.59 6.70
CA HIS A 117 -10.35 0.09 6.38
C HIS A 117 -11.26 0.19 7.60
N LYS A 118 -11.41 -0.91 8.35
CA LYS A 118 -12.25 -0.94 9.54
C LYS A 118 -11.77 0.06 10.61
N VAL A 119 -10.47 0.10 10.86
CA VAL A 119 -9.90 1.06 11.83
C VAL A 119 -10.19 2.49 11.40
N LEU A 120 -9.99 2.81 10.13
CA LEU A 120 -10.24 4.16 9.61
C LEU A 120 -11.72 4.52 9.63
N ALA A 121 -12.60 3.56 9.33
CA ALA A 121 -14.04 3.78 9.36
C ALA A 121 -14.56 4.04 10.78
N ASP A 122 -14.00 3.33 11.78
CA ASP A 122 -14.38 3.49 13.19
C ASP A 122 -14.05 4.89 13.73
N THR A 123 -13.07 5.59 13.13
CA THR A 123 -12.64 6.93 13.53
C THR A 123 -12.93 7.97 12.45
N ALA A 124 -13.85 7.68 11.52
CA ALA A 124 -14.21 8.60 10.45
C ALA A 124 -14.66 9.96 11.01
N GLY A 125 -14.09 11.04 10.44
CA GLY A 125 -14.34 12.41 10.89
C GLY A 125 -13.43 12.89 12.01
N GLY A 126 -12.56 12.02 12.55
CA GLY A 126 -11.56 12.34 13.56
C GLY A 126 -10.15 11.87 13.15
N ALA A 127 -9.20 12.00 14.08
CA ALA A 127 -7.84 11.51 13.85
C ALA A 127 -7.84 9.98 13.80
N PRO A 128 -7.05 9.36 12.88
CA PRO A 128 -6.91 7.91 12.85
C PRO A 128 -6.33 7.35 14.15
N ASP A 129 -6.80 6.16 14.54
CA ASP A 129 -6.26 5.44 15.69
C ASP A 129 -4.95 4.75 15.28
N LEU A 130 -3.85 5.45 15.47
CA LEU A 130 -2.53 4.98 15.05
C LEU A 130 -2.08 3.72 15.80
N ASP A 131 -2.49 3.53 17.05
CA ASP A 131 -2.14 2.34 17.83
C ASP A 131 -2.82 1.10 17.25
N ARG A 132 -4.09 1.21 16.88
CA ARG A 132 -4.81 0.12 16.21
C ARG A 132 -4.24 -0.18 14.82
N ILE A 133 -3.90 0.85 14.06
CA ILE A 133 -3.24 0.68 12.75
C ILE A 133 -1.91 -0.07 12.94
N ALA A 134 -1.09 0.33 13.90
CA ALA A 134 0.17 -0.34 14.19
C ALA A 134 -0.01 -1.81 14.57
N GLU A 135 -1.05 -2.12 15.35
CA GLU A 135 -1.37 -3.50 15.72
C GLU A 135 -1.74 -4.35 14.50
N VAL A 136 -2.58 -3.82 13.61
CA VAL A 136 -2.93 -4.49 12.36
C VAL A 136 -1.68 -4.74 11.51
N MET A 137 -0.82 -3.74 11.37
CA MET A 137 0.45 -3.88 10.65
C MET A 137 1.27 -5.05 11.18
N ARG A 138 1.51 -5.09 12.49
CA ARG A 138 2.33 -6.14 13.11
C ARG A 138 1.77 -7.54 12.89
N ARG A 139 0.46 -7.69 12.92
CA ARG A 139 -0.19 -8.99 12.67
C ARG A 139 -0.01 -9.47 11.23
N HIS A 140 0.26 -8.56 10.30
CA HIS A 140 0.42 -8.88 8.87
C HIS A 140 1.87 -8.78 8.39
N GLY A 141 2.84 -8.71 9.29
CA GLY A 141 4.25 -8.69 8.92
C GLY A 141 4.77 -7.33 8.45
N LEU A 142 4.09 -6.24 8.85
CA LEU A 142 4.58 -4.90 8.64
C LEU A 142 5.03 -4.30 9.96
N THR A 143 6.08 -3.47 9.89
CA THR A 143 6.56 -2.72 11.07
C THR A 143 6.20 -1.26 10.88
N PRO A 144 5.39 -0.68 11.79
CA PRO A 144 5.06 0.74 11.72
C PRO A 144 6.33 1.60 11.80
N ALA A 145 6.36 2.69 11.05
CA ALA A 145 7.45 3.64 11.16
C ALA A 145 7.49 4.24 12.59
N PRO A 146 8.69 4.54 13.12
CA PRO A 146 8.77 5.21 14.41
C PRO A 146 8.12 6.59 14.33
N PRO A 147 7.60 7.12 15.45
CA PRO A 147 7.06 8.47 15.49
C PRO A 147 8.10 9.46 15.00
N ALA A 148 7.65 10.50 14.28
CA ALA A 148 8.54 11.60 13.90
C ALA A 148 9.08 12.27 15.17
N GLY A 149 10.38 12.26 15.32
CA GLY A 149 11.09 12.88 16.45
C GLY A 149 11.17 14.37 16.28
#